data_00ed27e742cd3de8bc88c7842787f1da
#
_entry.id   00ed27e742cd3de8bc88c7842787f1da
#
_cell.length_a   1.000
_cell.length_b   1.000
_cell.length_c   1.000
_cell.angle_alpha   90.00
_cell.angle_beta   90.00
_cell.angle_gamma   90.00
#
_symmetry.space_group_name_H-M   'P 1'
#
loop_
_entity.id
_entity.type
_entity.pdbx_description
1 polymer ?
#
loop_
_entity_poly.entity_id
_entity_poly.type
_entity_poly.pdbx_seq_one_letter_code
_entity_poly.pdbx_strand_id
1 'polypeptide(L)'
;MKIEIRAGGPFTGFQQPISQVYQDSSITLGYATSDEQIQLSKKLPLVSIVSTFEYSPQILMWNPKKLKINRFADIKKTGAKVLVFAGGVWIDYLEGKGWVASKQVDTSYDGSPSRFVAADGGIVQQGFATSEPYQYRHDIPQYGKAVKYLLIKNSGYVPYPQTLAAKPSVVKQKAACFRLLVPMVQKAQVDFVQNPKPVNRLLEKLVTQLYTFWKLTPGGDAYNVATQRKLGLVQDGPDCTLGNFNFRRLQGVINKDLPIFKAKGFDTMKPNLKARSVATNQFINPKIGFPKKGCPKRIT
;
A
#
# COMPACT_ATOMS: atom_id res chain seq x y z
N MET A 1 4.39 17.49 -21.41
CA MET A 1 4.87 16.17 -20.98
C MET A 1 3.83 15.13 -21.39
N LYS A 2 4.26 14.03 -22.02
CA LYS A 2 3.38 12.89 -22.32
C LYS A 2 3.58 11.83 -21.22
N ILE A 3 2.48 11.31 -20.67
CA ILE A 3 2.51 10.24 -19.66
C ILE A 3 1.79 9.04 -20.27
N GLU A 4 2.45 7.88 -20.26
CA GLU A 4 1.87 6.59 -20.59
C GLU A 4 1.75 5.78 -19.32
N ILE A 5 0.57 5.22 -19.06
CA ILE A 5 0.30 4.36 -17.90
C ILE A 5 0.16 2.92 -18.40
N ARG A 6 0.94 2.03 -17.82
CA ARG A 6 0.85 0.58 -18.08
C ARG A 6 0.26 -0.12 -16.88
N ALA A 7 -0.76 -0.91 -17.12
CA ALA A 7 -1.37 -1.73 -16.09
C ALA A 7 -0.45 -2.90 -15.71
N GLY A 8 -0.34 -3.15 -14.40
CA GLY A 8 0.34 -4.32 -13.84
C GLY A 8 -0.66 -5.45 -13.52
N GLY A 9 -0.41 -6.17 -12.44
CA GLY A 9 -1.27 -7.24 -11.96
C GLY A 9 -1.38 -8.40 -12.94
N PRO A 10 -2.60 -8.85 -13.30
CA PRO A 10 -2.79 -10.02 -14.19
C PRO A 10 -2.07 -9.88 -15.54
N PHE A 11 -2.00 -8.65 -16.09
CA PHE A 11 -1.38 -8.38 -17.39
C PHE A 11 0.15 -8.60 -17.40
N THR A 12 0.75 -8.70 -16.23
CA THR A 12 2.19 -8.93 -16.07
C THR A 12 2.48 -10.19 -15.26
N GLY A 13 1.51 -11.11 -15.14
CA GLY A 13 1.64 -12.31 -14.32
C GLY A 13 1.89 -12.00 -12.84
N PHE A 14 1.33 -10.89 -12.33
CA PHE A 14 1.53 -10.39 -10.96
C PHE A 14 2.98 -10.07 -10.60
N GLN A 15 3.83 -9.86 -11.61
CA GLN A 15 5.20 -9.46 -11.38
C GLN A 15 5.27 -8.11 -10.63
N GLN A 16 6.13 -8.04 -9.62
CA GLN A 16 6.30 -6.83 -8.81
C GLN A 16 6.81 -5.65 -9.65
N PRO A 17 6.28 -4.43 -9.47
CA PRO A 17 6.69 -3.25 -10.24
C PRO A 17 8.18 -2.94 -10.16
N ILE A 18 8.85 -3.24 -9.04
CA ILE A 18 10.30 -3.09 -8.90
C ILE A 18 11.03 -3.91 -9.94
N SER A 19 10.64 -5.17 -10.12
CA SER A 19 11.25 -6.07 -11.12
C SER A 19 10.99 -5.58 -12.53
N GLN A 20 9.77 -5.14 -12.84
CA GLN A 20 9.40 -4.62 -14.16
C GLN A 20 10.22 -3.39 -14.55
N VAL A 21 10.42 -2.43 -13.62
CA VAL A 21 11.28 -1.24 -13.86
C VAL A 21 12.71 -1.65 -14.24
N TYR A 22 13.20 -2.77 -13.73
CA TYR A 22 14.55 -3.25 -14.04
C TYR A 22 14.63 -4.04 -15.33
N GLN A 23 13.60 -4.81 -15.66
CA GLN A 23 13.56 -5.67 -16.85
C GLN A 23 13.23 -4.89 -18.13
N ASP A 24 12.39 -3.86 -18.04
CA ASP A 24 11.98 -3.04 -19.18
C ASP A 24 12.52 -1.61 -19.02
N SER A 25 13.48 -1.24 -19.86
CA SER A 25 14.10 0.10 -19.85
C SER A 25 13.15 1.23 -20.28
N SER A 26 12.02 0.91 -20.93
CA SER A 26 10.99 1.88 -21.30
C SER A 26 10.14 2.32 -20.10
N ILE A 27 10.13 1.55 -19.00
CA ILE A 27 9.43 1.90 -17.76
C ILE A 27 10.30 2.85 -16.95
N THR A 28 9.86 4.10 -16.84
CA THR A 28 10.58 5.15 -16.11
C THR A 28 10.33 5.07 -14.60
N LEU A 29 9.10 4.79 -14.21
CA LEU A 29 8.61 4.77 -12.82
C LEU A 29 7.77 3.53 -12.57
N GLY A 30 7.88 2.97 -11.37
CA GLY A 30 6.97 1.93 -10.88
C GLY A 30 6.35 2.35 -9.55
N TYR A 31 5.12 1.88 -9.28
CA TYR A 31 4.59 1.92 -7.93
C TYR A 31 5.26 0.83 -7.10
N ALA A 32 5.87 1.22 -5.99
CA ALA A 32 6.56 0.31 -5.08
C ALA A 32 6.21 0.63 -3.62
N THR A 33 6.29 -0.37 -2.77
CA THR A 33 6.24 -0.15 -1.33
C THR A 33 7.66 0.11 -0.80
N SER A 34 7.78 0.91 0.24
CA SER A 34 9.12 1.24 0.76
C SER A 34 9.83 0.06 1.41
N ASP A 35 9.08 -0.91 1.95
CA ASP A 35 9.61 -2.14 2.54
C ASP A 35 10.14 -3.11 1.48
N GLU A 36 9.47 -3.27 0.34
CA GLU A 36 10.03 -4.01 -0.81
C GLU A 36 11.31 -3.36 -1.33
N GLN A 37 11.35 -2.02 -1.42
CA GLN A 37 12.55 -1.29 -1.80
C GLN A 37 13.70 -1.52 -0.82
N ILE A 38 13.41 -1.61 0.48
CA ILE A 38 14.39 -1.96 1.51
C ILE A 38 14.89 -3.38 1.29
N GLN A 39 13.98 -4.35 1.13
CA GLN A 39 14.30 -5.75 0.90
C GLN A 39 15.19 -5.97 -0.32
N LEU A 40 14.92 -5.25 -1.41
CA LEU A 40 15.63 -5.41 -2.69
C LEU A 40 16.75 -4.38 -2.92
N SER A 41 17.10 -3.60 -1.89
CA SER A 41 17.99 -2.43 -2.02
C SER A 41 19.40 -2.72 -2.51
N LYS A 42 19.90 -3.94 -2.40
CA LYS A 42 21.22 -4.38 -2.92
C LYS A 42 21.13 -4.76 -4.39
N LYS A 43 20.07 -5.46 -4.80
CA LYS A 43 19.93 -6.01 -6.16
C LYS A 43 19.18 -5.10 -7.12
N LEU A 44 18.08 -4.48 -6.64
CA LEU A 44 17.19 -3.66 -7.47
C LEU A 44 16.88 -2.31 -6.77
N PRO A 45 17.91 -1.47 -6.50
CA PRO A 45 17.71 -0.23 -5.75
C PRO A 45 16.81 0.77 -6.49
N LEU A 46 15.73 1.19 -5.88
CA LEU A 46 14.88 2.29 -6.34
C LEU A 46 14.88 3.45 -5.34
N VAL A 47 14.59 4.64 -5.83
CA VAL A 47 14.41 5.85 -5.05
C VAL A 47 12.99 6.38 -5.27
N SER A 48 12.22 6.42 -4.20
CA SER A 48 10.87 7.00 -4.18
C SER A 48 10.93 8.52 -4.30
N ILE A 49 10.08 9.10 -5.15
CA ILE A 49 10.04 10.54 -5.44
C ILE A 49 8.77 11.21 -4.92
N VAL A 50 7.71 10.45 -4.67
CA VAL A 50 6.45 10.88 -4.06
C VAL A 50 5.70 9.68 -3.52
N SER A 51 5.01 9.83 -2.40
CA SER A 51 4.07 8.83 -1.88
C SER A 51 2.63 9.28 -2.12
N THR A 52 1.80 8.39 -2.65
CA THR A 52 0.38 8.67 -2.84
C THR A 52 -0.49 8.28 -1.65
N PHE A 53 0.08 7.55 -0.70
CA PHE A 53 -0.55 7.25 0.59
C PHE A 53 0.38 7.63 1.74
N GLU A 54 -0.18 8.29 2.74
CA GLU A 54 0.54 8.54 4.00
C GLU A 54 0.66 7.24 4.81
N TYR A 55 -0.42 6.44 4.86
CA TYR A 55 -0.43 5.15 5.56
C TYR A 55 -1.06 4.05 4.73
N SER A 56 -0.63 2.81 4.97
CA SER A 56 -1.19 1.64 4.31
C SER A 56 -2.66 1.39 4.71
N PRO A 57 -3.55 1.17 3.73
CA PRO A 57 -4.90 0.69 3.98
C PRO A 57 -4.96 -0.78 4.40
N GLN A 58 -3.84 -1.48 4.40
CA GLN A 58 -3.75 -2.92 4.67
C GLN A 58 -4.34 -3.31 6.02
N ILE A 59 -5.13 -4.37 6.00
CA ILE A 59 -5.78 -4.95 7.18
C ILE A 59 -5.56 -6.46 7.26
N LEU A 60 -5.79 -6.97 8.46
CA LEU A 60 -6.20 -8.35 8.68
C LEU A 60 -7.64 -8.33 9.16
N MET A 61 -8.52 -9.09 8.50
CA MET A 61 -9.96 -9.11 8.78
C MET A 61 -10.48 -10.51 9.11
N TRP A 62 -11.61 -10.58 9.81
CA TRP A 62 -12.27 -11.81 10.25
C TRP A 62 -13.76 -11.59 10.57
N ASN A 63 -14.51 -12.67 10.74
CA ASN A 63 -15.87 -12.61 11.29
C ASN A 63 -15.80 -12.52 12.83
N PRO A 64 -16.29 -11.41 13.45
CA PRO A 64 -16.24 -11.23 14.90
C PRO A 64 -17.08 -12.24 15.70
N LYS A 65 -18.02 -12.93 15.04
CA LYS A 65 -18.78 -14.01 15.66
C LYS A 65 -18.00 -15.33 15.74
N LYS A 66 -16.98 -15.52 14.88
CA LYS A 66 -16.15 -16.72 14.82
C LYS A 66 -14.83 -16.58 15.59
N LEU A 67 -14.18 -15.42 15.46
CA LEU A 67 -12.86 -15.18 16.07
C LEU A 67 -12.92 -13.96 16.99
N LYS A 68 -12.49 -14.16 18.23
CA LYS A 68 -12.39 -13.10 19.26
C LYS A 68 -10.98 -12.49 19.20
N ILE A 69 -10.78 -11.52 18.31
CA ILE A 69 -9.53 -10.80 18.14
C ILE A 69 -9.80 -9.31 18.43
N ASN A 70 -9.02 -8.71 19.36
CA ASN A 70 -9.08 -7.30 19.69
C ASN A 70 -7.76 -6.58 19.39
N ARG A 71 -6.64 -7.30 19.37
CA ARG A 71 -5.28 -6.81 19.09
C ARG A 71 -4.49 -7.87 18.32
N PHE A 72 -3.40 -7.49 17.67
CA PHE A 72 -2.58 -8.41 16.87
C PHE A 72 -2.12 -9.65 17.64
N ALA A 73 -1.73 -9.48 18.91
CA ALA A 73 -1.29 -10.60 19.76
C ALA A 73 -2.36 -11.68 20.01
N ASP A 74 -3.63 -11.38 19.76
CA ASP A 74 -4.72 -12.36 19.92
C ASP A 74 -4.79 -13.32 18.72
N ILE A 75 -4.27 -12.94 17.54
CA ILE A 75 -4.34 -13.75 16.32
C ILE A 75 -3.71 -15.12 16.56
N LYS A 76 -2.48 -15.15 17.10
CA LYS A 76 -1.77 -16.40 17.40
C LYS A 76 -2.59 -17.34 18.29
N LYS A 77 -3.32 -16.78 19.26
CA LYS A 77 -4.11 -17.55 20.23
C LYS A 77 -5.31 -18.24 19.62
N THR A 78 -5.85 -17.71 18.52
CA THR A 78 -7.01 -18.33 17.85
C THR A 78 -6.67 -19.64 17.14
N GLY A 79 -5.40 -19.86 16.77
CA GLY A 79 -4.98 -20.97 15.92
C GLY A 79 -5.50 -20.89 14.48
N ALA A 80 -6.31 -19.87 14.14
CA ALA A 80 -6.89 -19.70 12.82
C ALA A 80 -5.81 -19.48 11.75
N LYS A 81 -6.07 -19.96 10.52
CA LYS A 81 -5.23 -19.63 9.36
C LYS A 81 -5.23 -18.14 9.09
N VAL A 82 -4.08 -17.62 8.68
CA VAL A 82 -3.86 -16.23 8.28
C VAL A 82 -3.55 -16.24 6.78
N LEU A 83 -4.56 -15.96 5.97
CA LEU A 83 -4.51 -16.03 4.51
C LEU A 83 -4.01 -14.69 3.95
N VAL A 84 -2.87 -14.71 3.25
CA VAL A 84 -2.18 -13.52 2.75
C VAL A 84 -1.60 -13.77 1.36
N PHE A 85 -1.35 -12.72 0.60
CA PHE A 85 -0.55 -12.81 -0.62
C PHE A 85 0.89 -13.22 -0.31
N ALA A 86 1.51 -13.98 -1.20
CA ALA A 86 2.93 -14.29 -1.12
C ALA A 86 3.79 -13.01 -1.19
N GLY A 87 4.89 -12.98 -0.45
CA GLY A 87 5.89 -11.90 -0.50
C GLY A 87 5.54 -10.63 0.29
N GLY A 88 4.47 -10.64 1.08
CA GLY A 88 4.14 -9.52 1.95
C GLY A 88 5.11 -9.37 3.14
N VAL A 89 5.95 -8.34 3.13
CA VAL A 89 6.96 -8.08 4.18
C VAL A 89 6.33 -7.85 5.56
N TRP A 90 5.15 -7.24 5.60
CA TRP A 90 4.45 -6.92 6.84
C TRP A 90 4.04 -8.16 7.67
N ILE A 91 3.80 -9.31 7.01
CA ILE A 91 3.47 -10.55 7.74
C ILE A 91 4.71 -11.07 8.48
N ASP A 92 5.89 -10.93 7.88
CA ASP A 92 7.15 -11.29 8.50
C ASP A 92 7.40 -10.48 9.78
N TYR A 93 7.03 -9.20 9.77
CA TYR A 93 7.08 -8.36 10.95
C TYR A 93 6.12 -8.86 12.05
N LEU A 94 4.90 -9.26 11.73
CA LEU A 94 3.94 -9.80 12.72
C LEU A 94 4.40 -11.15 13.29
N GLU A 95 5.03 -12.00 12.47
CA GLU A 95 5.66 -13.24 12.92
C GLU A 95 6.84 -12.95 13.86
N GLY A 96 7.72 -12.03 13.48
CA GLY A 96 8.85 -11.60 14.30
C GLY A 96 8.45 -11.01 15.66
N LYS A 97 7.21 -10.41 15.74
CA LYS A 97 6.60 -9.97 16.99
C LYS A 97 5.97 -11.13 17.80
N GLY A 98 5.92 -12.32 17.25
CA GLY A 98 5.26 -13.45 17.87
C GLY A 98 3.72 -13.33 17.93
N TRP A 99 3.12 -12.45 17.13
CA TRP A 99 1.67 -12.23 17.08
C TRP A 99 0.94 -13.16 16.11
N VAL A 100 1.67 -13.69 15.16
CA VAL A 100 1.23 -14.73 14.22
C VAL A 100 2.28 -15.85 14.28
N ALA A 101 1.83 -17.10 14.29
CA ALA A 101 2.75 -18.24 14.20
C ALA A 101 2.94 -18.61 12.73
N SER A 102 4.16 -18.98 12.31
CA SER A 102 4.46 -19.34 10.91
C SER A 102 3.54 -20.45 10.37
N LYS A 103 3.18 -21.43 11.20
CA LYS A 103 2.23 -22.50 10.84
C LYS A 103 0.79 -22.00 10.56
N GLN A 104 0.43 -20.80 10.99
CA GLN A 104 -0.86 -20.19 10.69
C GLN A 104 -0.85 -19.46 9.34
N VAL A 105 0.32 -19.00 8.87
CA VAL A 105 0.44 -18.23 7.63
C VAL A 105 0.21 -19.13 6.43
N ASP A 106 -0.70 -18.70 5.56
CA ASP A 106 -1.02 -19.33 4.28
C ASP A 106 -0.86 -18.26 3.20
N THR A 107 0.18 -18.39 2.39
CA THR A 107 0.55 -17.40 1.35
C THR A 107 -0.13 -17.65 0.02
N SER A 108 -1.13 -18.51 -0.04
CA SER A 108 -1.86 -18.86 -1.27
C SER A 108 -3.11 -17.99 -1.51
N TYR A 109 -3.19 -16.82 -0.91
CA TYR A 109 -4.27 -15.86 -1.22
C TYR A 109 -4.13 -15.36 -2.65
N ASP A 110 -5.21 -15.43 -3.39
CA ASP A 110 -5.29 -15.05 -4.82
C ASP A 110 -6.16 -13.82 -5.08
N GLY A 111 -6.66 -13.18 -4.01
CA GLY A 111 -7.61 -12.06 -4.10
C GLY A 111 -9.08 -12.49 -4.15
N SER A 112 -9.36 -13.80 -4.27
CA SER A 112 -10.73 -14.33 -4.29
C SER A 112 -11.36 -14.32 -2.90
N PRO A 113 -12.66 -14.01 -2.75
CA PRO A 113 -13.38 -14.13 -1.50
C PRO A 113 -13.74 -15.57 -1.11
N SER A 114 -13.55 -16.54 -2.01
CA SER A 114 -14.12 -17.89 -1.92
C SER A 114 -13.75 -18.61 -0.62
N ARG A 115 -12.48 -18.58 -0.23
CA ARG A 115 -11.99 -19.26 0.99
C ARG A 115 -12.52 -18.62 2.27
N PHE A 116 -12.60 -17.30 2.30
CA PHE A 116 -13.16 -16.58 3.44
C PHE A 116 -14.65 -16.84 3.60
N VAL A 117 -15.39 -16.86 2.49
CA VAL A 117 -16.81 -17.18 2.45
C VAL A 117 -17.06 -18.63 2.88
N ALA A 118 -16.31 -19.59 2.33
CA ALA A 118 -16.41 -21.00 2.70
C ALA A 118 -16.14 -21.26 4.18
N ALA A 119 -15.21 -20.52 4.78
CA ALA A 119 -14.90 -20.58 6.21
C ALA A 119 -15.88 -19.76 7.08
N ASP A 120 -16.90 -19.12 6.51
CA ASP A 120 -17.78 -18.15 7.17
C ASP A 120 -16.98 -17.10 7.98
N GLY A 121 -15.82 -16.69 7.43
CA GLY A 121 -14.90 -15.75 8.10
C GLY A 121 -14.21 -16.29 9.35
N GLY A 122 -14.17 -17.62 9.52
CA GLY A 122 -13.45 -18.30 10.59
C GLY A 122 -11.92 -18.39 10.36
N ILE A 123 -11.42 -17.69 9.35
CA ILE A 123 -10.00 -17.44 9.07
C ILE A 123 -9.70 -15.97 9.20
N VAL A 124 -8.42 -15.63 9.39
CA VAL A 124 -7.95 -14.26 9.32
C VAL A 124 -7.45 -14.03 7.89
N GLN A 125 -7.98 -13.02 7.20
CA GLN A 125 -7.61 -12.76 5.80
C GLN A 125 -7.07 -11.35 5.62
N GLN A 126 -6.05 -11.24 4.78
CA GLN A 126 -5.57 -9.97 4.26
C GLN A 126 -6.66 -9.25 3.47
N GLY A 127 -6.66 -7.95 3.52
CA GLY A 127 -7.49 -7.06 2.71
C GLY A 127 -7.07 -5.61 2.86
N PHE A 128 -7.91 -4.70 2.36
CA PHE A 128 -7.71 -3.26 2.48
C PHE A 128 -8.94 -2.63 3.13
N ALA A 129 -8.74 -1.80 4.13
CA ALA A 129 -9.83 -1.11 4.85
C ALA A 129 -10.75 -0.31 3.93
N THR A 130 -10.24 0.07 2.77
CA THR A 130 -10.93 0.87 1.74
C THR A 130 -11.77 0.03 0.77
N SER A 131 -11.75 -1.28 0.85
CA SER A 131 -12.38 -2.17 -0.12
C SER A 131 -13.17 -3.30 0.55
N GLU A 132 -12.51 -4.34 1.04
CA GLU A 132 -13.13 -5.59 1.47
C GLU A 132 -14.21 -5.45 2.53
N PRO A 133 -14.13 -4.55 3.55
CA PRO A 133 -15.22 -4.41 4.51
C PRO A 133 -16.55 -4.02 3.88
N TYR A 134 -16.52 -3.23 2.80
CA TYR A 134 -17.70 -2.90 2.02
C TYR A 134 -18.14 -4.08 1.14
N GLN A 135 -17.21 -4.65 0.36
CA GLN A 135 -17.49 -5.72 -0.57
C GLN A 135 -18.11 -6.94 0.11
N TYR A 136 -17.54 -7.39 1.22
CA TYR A 136 -18.05 -8.57 1.96
C TYR A 136 -19.45 -8.35 2.52
N ARG A 137 -19.79 -7.12 2.82
CA ARG A 137 -21.11 -6.77 3.34
C ARG A 137 -22.18 -6.56 2.25
N HIS A 138 -21.77 -6.01 1.08
CA HIS A 138 -22.71 -5.50 0.08
C HIS A 138 -22.60 -6.17 -1.29
N ASP A 139 -21.38 -6.51 -1.72
CA ASP A 139 -21.12 -6.98 -3.09
C ASP A 139 -20.91 -8.50 -3.18
N ILE A 140 -20.81 -9.20 -2.03
CA ILE A 140 -20.65 -10.67 -1.94
C ILE A 140 -21.86 -11.25 -1.19
N PRO A 141 -22.98 -11.49 -1.88
CA PRO A 141 -24.24 -11.93 -1.24
C PRO A 141 -24.09 -13.25 -0.48
N GLN A 142 -23.17 -14.13 -0.91
CA GLN A 142 -22.87 -15.40 -0.27
C GLN A 142 -22.32 -15.23 1.15
N TYR A 143 -21.77 -14.06 1.46
CA TYR A 143 -21.33 -13.71 2.81
C TYR A 143 -22.29 -12.73 3.48
N GLY A 144 -22.52 -11.55 2.90
CA GLY A 144 -23.53 -10.56 3.31
C GLY A 144 -23.39 -10.00 4.74
N LYS A 145 -22.22 -10.15 5.38
CA LYS A 145 -22.00 -9.82 6.78
C LYS A 145 -20.88 -8.80 6.94
N ALA A 146 -20.92 -8.07 8.06
CA ALA A 146 -19.81 -7.20 8.43
C ALA A 146 -18.60 -8.01 8.89
N VAL A 147 -17.41 -7.56 8.52
CA VAL A 147 -16.13 -8.05 9.05
C VAL A 147 -15.59 -7.08 10.10
N LYS A 148 -14.83 -7.61 11.06
CA LYS A 148 -13.96 -6.82 11.94
C LYS A 148 -12.54 -6.90 11.41
N TYR A 149 -11.73 -5.87 11.65
CA TYR A 149 -10.36 -5.84 11.16
C TYR A 149 -9.40 -5.07 12.06
N LEU A 150 -8.11 -5.31 11.87
CA LEU A 150 -7.01 -4.53 12.42
C LEU A 150 -6.18 -3.93 11.27
N LEU A 151 -5.93 -2.63 11.32
CA LEU A 151 -5.04 -1.94 10.37
C LEU A 151 -3.58 -2.29 10.69
N ILE A 152 -2.82 -2.72 9.70
CA ILE A 152 -1.40 -3.07 9.88
C ILE A 152 -0.60 -1.89 10.44
N LYS A 153 -0.90 -0.66 10.03
CA LYS A 153 -0.24 0.54 10.59
C LYS A 153 -0.33 0.63 12.12
N ASN A 154 -1.39 0.08 12.73
CA ASN A 154 -1.59 0.10 14.17
C ASN A 154 -0.71 -0.92 14.92
N SER A 155 -0.03 -1.81 14.20
CA SER A 155 1.02 -2.68 14.75
C SER A 155 2.34 -1.95 15.02
N GLY A 156 2.44 -0.70 14.57
CA GLY A 156 3.70 0.06 14.55
C GLY A 156 4.57 -0.21 13.33
N TYR A 157 4.07 -0.99 12.36
CA TYR A 157 4.69 -1.18 11.06
C TYR A 157 4.11 -0.18 10.05
N VAL A 158 4.89 0.82 9.65
CA VAL A 158 4.40 1.98 8.93
C VAL A 158 5.25 2.32 7.69
N PRO A 159 5.48 1.37 6.77
CA PRO A 159 6.10 1.69 5.49
C PRO A 159 5.24 2.66 4.69
N TYR A 160 5.80 3.25 3.63
CA TYR A 160 5.05 3.97 2.62
C TYR A 160 4.54 2.96 1.58
N PRO A 161 3.23 2.75 1.45
CA PRO A 161 2.68 1.59 0.71
C PRO A 161 2.57 1.80 -0.79
N GLN A 162 2.56 3.04 -1.25
CA GLN A 162 2.34 3.39 -2.66
C GLN A 162 3.22 4.57 -3.02
N THR A 163 4.44 4.29 -3.47
CA THR A 163 5.38 5.33 -3.87
C THR A 163 5.69 5.23 -5.36
N LEU A 164 5.74 6.35 -6.06
CA LEU A 164 6.35 6.39 -7.38
C LEU A 164 7.87 6.37 -7.20
N ALA A 165 8.51 5.35 -7.76
CA ALA A 165 9.94 5.12 -7.59
C ALA A 165 10.63 4.84 -8.93
N ALA A 166 11.89 5.28 -9.04
CA ALA A 166 12.73 5.09 -10.21
C ALA A 166 14.14 4.59 -9.84
N LYS A 167 14.85 4.06 -10.81
CA LYS A 167 16.29 3.77 -10.66
C LYS A 167 17.06 5.04 -10.25
N PRO A 168 18.09 4.94 -9.38
CA PRO A 168 18.85 6.12 -8.94
C PRO A 168 19.43 6.97 -10.09
N SER A 169 19.88 6.33 -11.17
CA SER A 169 20.36 7.01 -12.38
C SER A 169 19.25 7.79 -13.08
N VAL A 170 18.07 7.21 -13.19
CA VAL A 170 16.88 7.83 -13.81
C VAL A 170 16.41 9.03 -13.00
N VAL A 171 16.46 8.96 -11.67
CA VAL A 171 16.13 10.12 -10.80
C VAL A 171 17.02 11.32 -11.11
N LYS A 172 18.31 11.10 -11.36
CA LYS A 172 19.26 12.16 -11.76
C LYS A 172 18.97 12.66 -13.19
N GLN A 173 18.88 11.73 -14.14
CA GLN A 173 18.72 12.05 -15.57
C GLN A 173 17.39 12.77 -15.88
N LYS A 174 16.31 12.37 -15.21
CA LYS A 174 14.96 12.91 -15.46
C LYS A 174 14.51 13.91 -14.40
N ALA A 175 15.44 14.50 -13.63
CA ALA A 175 15.12 15.41 -12.55
C ALA A 175 14.24 16.61 -12.99
N ALA A 176 14.48 17.18 -14.16
CA ALA A 176 13.65 18.26 -14.70
C ALA A 176 12.20 17.81 -14.96
N CYS A 177 12.02 16.60 -15.51
CA CYS A 177 10.71 16.01 -15.72
C CYS A 177 9.99 15.77 -14.37
N PHE A 178 10.69 15.25 -13.37
CA PHE A 178 10.10 14.94 -12.06
C PHE A 178 9.71 16.20 -11.27
N ARG A 179 10.41 17.33 -11.47
CA ARG A 179 9.99 18.63 -10.91
C ARG A 179 8.64 19.12 -11.44
N LEU A 180 8.26 18.68 -12.64
CA LEU A 180 6.93 18.95 -13.21
C LEU A 180 5.91 17.87 -12.77
N LEU A 181 6.30 16.59 -12.83
CA LEU A 181 5.41 15.47 -12.58
C LEU A 181 4.93 15.40 -11.13
N VAL A 182 5.85 15.53 -10.15
CA VAL A 182 5.51 15.31 -8.75
C VAL A 182 4.46 16.31 -8.23
N PRO A 183 4.57 17.64 -8.50
CA PRO A 183 3.49 18.58 -8.16
C PRO A 183 2.15 18.25 -8.83
N MET A 184 2.16 17.74 -10.07
CA MET A 184 0.93 17.30 -10.75
C MET A 184 0.30 16.10 -10.04
N VAL A 185 1.12 15.13 -9.60
CA VAL A 185 0.63 13.97 -8.83
C VAL A 185 0.05 14.43 -7.49
N GLN A 186 0.72 15.33 -6.77
CA GLN A 186 0.21 15.89 -5.51
C GLN A 186 -1.14 16.59 -5.73
N LYS A 187 -1.25 17.43 -6.79
CA LYS A 187 -2.50 18.12 -7.08
C LYS A 187 -3.61 17.15 -7.50
N ALA A 188 -3.32 16.20 -8.37
CA ALA A 188 -4.30 15.18 -8.79
C ALA A 188 -4.83 14.38 -7.59
N GLN A 189 -4.00 14.14 -6.59
CA GLN A 189 -4.40 13.46 -5.36
C GLN A 189 -5.36 14.32 -4.52
N VAL A 190 -5.10 15.61 -4.40
CA VAL A 190 -6.00 16.56 -3.73
C VAL A 190 -7.34 16.63 -4.47
N ASP A 191 -7.30 16.82 -5.80
CA ASP A 191 -8.49 16.93 -6.65
C ASP A 191 -9.36 15.67 -6.55
N PHE A 192 -8.74 14.48 -6.61
CA PHE A 192 -9.45 13.21 -6.50
C PHE A 192 -10.16 13.06 -5.14
N VAL A 193 -9.46 13.34 -4.05
CA VAL A 193 -10.05 13.20 -2.70
C VAL A 193 -11.16 14.21 -2.44
N GLN A 194 -11.04 15.42 -3.01
CA GLN A 194 -12.07 16.47 -2.89
C GLN A 194 -13.28 16.23 -3.79
N ASN A 195 -13.08 15.75 -5.02
CA ASN A 195 -14.12 15.49 -6.00
C ASN A 195 -13.89 14.16 -6.73
N PRO A 196 -14.15 13.01 -6.09
CA PRO A 196 -13.81 11.69 -6.64
C PRO A 196 -14.72 11.23 -7.77
N LYS A 197 -15.97 11.75 -7.86
CA LYS A 197 -17.00 11.22 -8.78
C LYS A 197 -16.57 11.11 -10.24
N PRO A 198 -15.92 12.12 -10.87
CA PRO A 198 -15.51 12.02 -12.27
C PRO A 198 -14.47 10.90 -12.49
N VAL A 199 -13.51 10.79 -11.55
CA VAL A 199 -12.43 9.79 -11.63
C VAL A 199 -12.99 8.39 -11.37
N ASN A 200 -13.87 8.22 -10.39
CA ASN A 200 -14.49 6.92 -10.10
C ASN A 200 -15.25 6.38 -11.32
N ARG A 201 -16.07 7.23 -11.98
CA ARG A 201 -16.76 6.83 -13.23
C ARG A 201 -15.80 6.41 -14.34
N LEU A 202 -14.66 7.11 -14.46
CA LEU A 202 -13.62 6.73 -15.42
C LEU A 202 -13.01 5.38 -15.07
N LEU A 203 -12.70 5.14 -13.79
CA LEU A 203 -12.11 3.87 -13.31
C LEU A 203 -13.09 2.70 -13.48
N GLU A 204 -14.37 2.86 -13.14
CA GLU A 204 -15.42 1.87 -13.37
C GLU A 204 -15.47 1.44 -14.84
N LYS A 205 -15.43 2.43 -15.77
CA LYS A 205 -15.40 2.17 -17.21
C LYS A 205 -14.13 1.44 -17.65
N LEU A 206 -12.95 1.88 -17.18
CA LEU A 206 -11.67 1.28 -17.55
C LEU A 206 -11.55 -0.15 -17.03
N VAL A 207 -11.96 -0.42 -15.80
CA VAL A 207 -11.94 -1.78 -15.21
C VAL A 207 -12.82 -2.73 -16.01
N THR A 208 -13.98 -2.27 -16.45
CA THR A 208 -14.87 -3.06 -17.32
C THR A 208 -14.22 -3.35 -18.68
N GLN A 209 -13.54 -2.37 -19.29
CA GLN A 209 -12.87 -2.53 -20.57
C GLN A 209 -11.63 -3.42 -20.51
N LEU A 210 -10.92 -3.39 -19.38
CA LEU A 210 -9.68 -4.15 -19.18
C LEU A 210 -9.91 -5.58 -18.73
N TYR A 211 -11.15 -6.04 -18.59
CA TYR A 211 -11.49 -7.41 -18.16
C TYR A 211 -10.75 -7.85 -16.90
N THR A 212 -10.64 -6.96 -15.93
CA THR A 212 -10.07 -7.37 -14.64
C THR A 212 -11.12 -8.15 -13.85
N PHE A 213 -10.70 -9.09 -13.01
CA PHE A 213 -11.63 -9.75 -12.08
C PHE A 213 -12.08 -8.82 -10.94
N TRP A 214 -11.49 -7.64 -10.81
CA TRP A 214 -11.92 -6.58 -9.91
C TRP A 214 -13.20 -5.94 -10.42
N LYS A 215 -14.19 -5.87 -9.56
CA LYS A 215 -15.42 -5.12 -9.84
C LYS A 215 -15.40 -3.84 -9.02
N LEU A 216 -15.58 -2.72 -9.68
CA LEU A 216 -15.82 -1.44 -9.03
C LEU A 216 -17.32 -1.16 -9.05
N THR A 217 -17.83 -0.64 -7.95
CA THR A 217 -19.22 -0.23 -7.81
C THR A 217 -19.28 1.20 -7.26
N PRO A 218 -20.29 2.02 -7.65
CA PRO A 218 -20.42 3.39 -7.13
C PRO A 218 -20.43 3.46 -5.61
N GLY A 219 -21.04 2.48 -4.95
CA GLY A 219 -21.06 2.37 -3.49
C GLY A 219 -19.71 2.02 -2.89
N GLY A 220 -19.01 1.06 -3.49
CA GLY A 220 -17.65 0.68 -3.11
C GLY A 220 -16.66 1.83 -3.28
N ASP A 221 -16.75 2.55 -4.38
CA ASP A 221 -15.88 3.69 -4.68
C ASP A 221 -16.12 4.87 -3.73
N ALA A 222 -17.38 5.16 -3.42
CA ALA A 222 -17.72 6.17 -2.41
C ALA A 222 -17.20 5.77 -1.02
N TYR A 223 -17.35 4.50 -0.63
CA TYR A 223 -16.81 3.95 0.61
C TYR A 223 -15.29 4.06 0.64
N ASN A 224 -14.62 3.75 -0.48
CA ASN A 224 -13.16 3.82 -0.60
C ASN A 224 -12.64 5.21 -0.23
N VAL A 225 -13.11 6.26 -0.90
CA VAL A 225 -12.64 7.63 -0.66
C VAL A 225 -13.01 8.12 0.74
N ALA A 226 -14.24 7.83 1.21
CA ALA A 226 -14.65 8.19 2.56
C ALA A 226 -13.75 7.54 3.62
N THR A 227 -13.36 6.27 3.41
CA THR A 227 -12.48 5.53 4.31
C THR A 227 -11.04 6.04 4.27
N GLN A 228 -10.51 6.39 3.08
CA GLN A 228 -9.20 7.03 2.95
C GLN A 228 -9.10 8.29 3.82
N ARG A 229 -10.11 9.15 3.74
CA ARG A 229 -10.19 10.39 4.53
C ARG A 229 -10.34 10.09 6.02
N LYS A 230 -11.32 9.25 6.39
CA LYS A 230 -11.63 8.92 7.79
C LYS A 230 -10.44 8.32 8.55
N LEU A 231 -9.67 7.47 7.90
CA LEU A 231 -8.52 6.78 8.50
C LEU A 231 -7.19 7.53 8.31
N GLY A 232 -7.21 8.69 7.64
CA GLY A 232 -6.01 9.46 7.35
C GLY A 232 -5.00 8.71 6.52
N LEU A 233 -5.48 7.89 5.56
CA LEU A 233 -4.60 7.11 4.68
C LEU A 233 -4.02 7.98 3.58
N VAL A 234 -4.81 8.94 3.11
CA VAL A 234 -4.39 9.98 2.17
C VAL A 234 -4.59 11.33 2.85
N GLN A 235 -3.50 11.94 3.25
CA GLN A 235 -3.47 13.22 3.97
C GLN A 235 -2.07 13.83 3.93
N ASP A 236 -1.97 15.09 4.31
CA ASP A 236 -0.68 15.70 4.62
C ASP A 236 -0.02 14.98 5.80
N GLY A 237 1.29 14.81 5.73
CA GLY A 237 2.07 14.28 6.83
C GLY A 237 2.02 15.17 8.09
N PRO A 238 2.65 14.74 9.19
CA PRO A 238 2.72 15.54 10.42
C PRO A 238 3.38 16.92 10.24
N ASP A 239 4.22 17.05 9.21
CA ASP A 239 4.91 18.27 8.80
C ASP A 239 4.10 19.14 7.84
N CYS A 240 2.80 18.85 7.70
CA CYS A 240 1.92 19.56 6.78
C CYS A 240 2.32 19.44 5.30
N THR A 241 2.95 18.38 4.88
CA THR A 241 3.36 18.19 3.48
C THR A 241 2.74 16.93 2.91
N LEU A 242 2.10 17.05 1.75
CA LEU A 242 1.50 15.91 1.05
C LEU A 242 2.56 15.16 0.24
N GLY A 243 2.58 13.85 0.36
CA GLY A 243 3.35 12.96 -0.51
C GLY A 243 4.85 12.91 -0.26
N ASN A 244 5.36 13.66 0.72
CA ASN A 244 6.76 13.63 1.12
C ASN A 244 7.09 12.44 2.03
N PHE A 245 8.37 12.26 2.28
CA PHE A 245 8.89 11.18 3.14
C PHE A 245 9.43 11.73 4.46
N ASN A 246 8.91 11.23 5.56
CA ASN A 246 9.52 11.41 6.87
C ASN A 246 10.69 10.42 7.01
N PHE A 247 11.92 10.91 6.88
CA PHE A 247 13.12 10.06 6.90
C PHE A 247 13.35 9.38 8.26
N ARG A 248 12.88 9.95 9.38
CA ARG A 248 12.94 9.28 10.69
C ARG A 248 12.03 8.07 10.71
N ARG A 249 10.81 8.21 10.21
CA ARG A 249 9.85 7.09 10.06
C ARG A 249 10.42 6.00 9.14
N LEU A 250 10.92 6.38 7.95
CA LEU A 250 11.49 5.45 6.99
C LEU A 250 12.72 4.71 7.55
N GLN A 251 13.60 5.41 8.28
CA GLN A 251 14.73 4.77 8.97
C GLN A 251 14.25 3.80 10.07
N GLY A 252 13.15 4.13 10.75
CA GLY A 252 12.51 3.24 11.71
C GLY A 252 11.97 1.95 11.08
N VAL A 253 11.44 2.01 9.85
CA VAL A 253 11.06 0.81 9.07
C VAL A 253 12.30 0.00 8.70
N ILE A 254 13.33 0.63 8.14
CA ILE A 254 14.61 -0.03 7.81
C ILE A 254 15.16 -0.79 9.03
N ASN A 255 15.20 -0.14 10.18
CA ASN A 255 15.74 -0.75 11.40
C ASN A 255 14.91 -1.95 11.91
N LYS A 256 13.62 -1.99 11.61
CA LYS A 256 12.74 -3.13 11.92
C LYS A 256 12.89 -4.26 10.92
N ASP A 257 13.02 -3.94 9.64
CA ASP A 257 13.06 -4.91 8.55
C ASP A 257 14.41 -5.66 8.48
N LEU A 258 15.52 -4.95 8.68
CA LEU A 258 16.85 -5.53 8.57
C LEU A 258 17.06 -6.81 9.42
N PRO A 259 16.71 -6.84 10.72
CA PRO A 259 16.86 -8.05 11.53
C PRO A 259 15.96 -9.20 11.04
N ILE A 260 14.73 -8.87 10.59
CA ILE A 260 13.75 -9.85 10.11
C ILE A 260 14.26 -10.52 8.85
N PHE A 261 14.68 -9.72 7.87
CA PHE A 261 15.19 -10.23 6.60
C PHE A 261 16.48 -11.04 6.78
N LYS A 262 17.36 -10.58 7.67
CA LYS A 262 18.58 -11.33 8.01
C LYS A 262 18.23 -12.71 8.61
N ALA A 263 17.28 -12.76 9.55
CA ALA A 263 16.82 -13.99 10.16
C ALA A 263 16.17 -14.96 9.18
N LYS A 264 15.57 -14.44 8.10
CA LYS A 264 14.98 -15.23 6.99
C LYS A 264 16.00 -15.58 5.89
N GLY A 265 17.27 -15.23 6.04
CA GLY A 265 18.34 -15.57 5.09
C GLY A 265 18.34 -14.72 3.81
N PHE A 266 17.65 -13.58 3.78
CA PHE A 266 17.68 -12.69 2.62
C PHE A 266 19.01 -11.95 2.52
N ASP A 267 19.77 -12.18 1.45
CA ASP A 267 20.98 -11.42 1.06
C ASP A 267 20.69 -10.41 -0.07
N THR A 268 19.55 -9.74 0.02
CA THR A 268 19.09 -8.78 -1.00
C THR A 268 19.14 -7.35 -0.53
N MET A 269 19.45 -7.13 0.74
CA MET A 269 19.51 -5.82 1.35
C MET A 269 20.92 -5.27 1.39
N LYS A 270 21.01 -3.96 1.16
CA LYS A 270 22.25 -3.21 1.33
C LYS A 270 22.54 -3.06 2.83
N PRO A 271 23.75 -3.45 3.30
CA PRO A 271 24.14 -3.22 4.69
C PRO A 271 24.16 -1.70 4.97
N ASN A 272 23.83 -1.32 6.21
CA ASN A 272 23.80 0.09 6.65
C ASN A 272 22.94 1.02 5.79
N LEU A 273 21.84 0.50 5.26
CA LEU A 273 20.90 1.25 4.42
C LEU A 273 20.40 2.50 5.14
N LYS A 274 20.44 3.64 4.45
CA LYS A 274 19.93 4.92 4.95
C LYS A 274 18.63 5.28 4.26
N ALA A 275 17.69 5.87 4.99
CA ALA A 275 16.40 6.30 4.45
C ALA A 275 16.52 7.20 3.22
N ARG A 276 17.53 8.09 3.19
CA ARG A 276 17.79 8.99 2.05
C ARG A 276 18.29 8.29 0.78
N SER A 277 18.68 7.02 0.84
CA SER A 277 18.99 6.22 -0.35
C SER A 277 17.76 5.49 -0.91
N VAL A 278 16.66 5.45 -0.16
CA VAL A 278 15.39 4.80 -0.57
C VAL A 278 14.36 5.83 -1.06
N ALA A 279 14.45 7.08 -0.61
CA ALA A 279 13.50 8.13 -0.95
C ALA A 279 14.15 9.51 -1.01
N THR A 280 13.50 10.45 -1.73
CA THR A 280 13.91 11.86 -1.81
C THR A 280 12.70 12.78 -1.81
N ASN A 281 12.83 13.95 -1.19
CA ASN A 281 11.81 15.00 -1.16
C ASN A 281 12.12 16.15 -2.14
N GLN A 282 13.16 16.03 -2.97
CA GLN A 282 13.66 17.13 -3.81
C GLN A 282 12.68 17.63 -4.88
N PHE A 283 11.62 16.86 -5.15
CA PHE A 283 10.61 17.19 -6.18
C PHE A 283 9.26 17.60 -5.57
N ILE A 284 9.10 17.46 -4.26
CA ILE A 284 7.87 17.76 -3.54
C ILE A 284 7.63 19.27 -3.53
N ASN A 285 6.42 19.69 -3.90
CA ASN A 285 5.99 21.06 -3.70
C ASN A 285 5.28 21.19 -2.32
N PRO A 286 5.90 21.85 -1.33
CA PRO A 286 5.32 21.96 0.01
C PRO A 286 4.10 22.86 0.09
N LYS A 287 3.75 23.56 -1.00
CA LYS A 287 2.55 24.42 -1.07
C LYS A 287 1.29 23.64 -1.49
N ILE A 288 1.42 22.40 -2.02
CA ILE A 288 0.30 21.58 -2.41
C ILE A 288 -0.05 20.61 -1.27
N GLY A 289 -1.33 20.56 -0.90
CA GLY A 289 -1.82 19.68 0.16
C GLY A 289 -3.27 19.98 0.53
N PHE A 290 -3.77 19.26 1.53
CA PHE A 290 -5.14 19.44 2.01
C PHE A 290 -5.25 20.65 2.95
N PRO A 291 -6.39 21.38 2.94
CA PRO A 291 -6.66 22.37 3.96
C PRO A 291 -6.69 21.72 5.35
N LYS A 292 -5.81 22.19 6.24
CA LYS A 292 -5.69 21.63 7.60
C LYS A 292 -5.42 22.74 8.59
N LYS A 293 -6.17 22.74 9.72
CA LYS A 293 -5.94 23.68 10.83
C LYS A 293 -4.51 23.51 11.37
N GLY A 294 -3.80 24.61 11.56
CA GLY A 294 -2.41 24.61 12.04
C GLY A 294 -1.36 24.40 10.96
N CYS A 295 -1.76 24.19 9.71
CA CYS A 295 -0.85 24.14 8.58
C CYS A 295 -0.89 25.46 7.77
N PRO A 296 0.19 25.82 7.02
CA PRO A 296 0.17 26.95 6.10
C PRO A 296 -0.94 26.81 5.05
N LYS A 297 -1.43 27.94 4.51
CA LYS A 297 -2.42 27.95 3.42
C LYS A 297 -1.87 27.18 2.21
N ARG A 298 -2.70 26.28 1.66
CA ARG A 298 -2.31 25.36 0.58
C ARG A 298 -2.88 25.78 -0.77
N ILE A 299 -2.21 25.35 -1.83
CA ILE A 299 -2.77 25.30 -3.18
C ILE A 299 -3.57 23.99 -3.26
N THR A 300 -4.87 24.12 -3.42
CA THR A 300 -5.82 23.02 -3.57
C THR A 300 -6.24 22.87 -5.00
#